data_f1185fb9d0f7990ccb4d7b0c68d7d592
#
_entry.id   f1185fb9d0f7990ccb4d7b0c68d7d592
#
_cell.length_a   1.000
_cell.length_b   1.000
_cell.length_c   1.000
_cell.angle_alpha   90.00
_cell.angle_beta   90.00
_cell.angle_gamma   90.00
#
_symmetry.space_group_name_H-M   'P 1'
#
loop_
_entity.id
_entity.type
_entity.pdbx_description
1 polymer ?
#
loop_
_entity_poly.entity_id
_entity_poly.type
_entity_poly.pdbx_seq_one_letter_code
_entity_poly.pdbx_strand_id
1 'polypeptide(L)'
;MNRLKILKENGHLIPVILEVPEEADSVVIMVHGFTSSKECPTGQLLIRRMPEAGMGVVLYDQPGHGEEEAKEDPFRIENCMDSLAAVEKYVQLKWPEKEIFYFASSYGAYLTGLYLERRKHAGTHLLMRSGAVIMPWLFLGAPGSEPDSEALEELNKKGYLMLGLTGTRQVKVPKGMFEDMMLPENDLYGNFGESDHGNTRVAMVHGEKDQVVPVKFAREFAEKYGLPITVFEGQGHSLSDDPTCPDKVADLAIDFFK
;
A
#
# COMPACT_ATOMS: atom_id res chain seq x y z
N MET A 1 17.25 4.73 13.61
CA MET A 1 15.84 5.03 13.30
C MET A 1 15.57 6.51 13.55
N ASN A 2 15.21 7.23 12.53
CA ASN A 2 14.95 8.67 12.55
C ASN A 2 13.47 8.95 12.27
N ARG A 3 12.95 10.07 12.83
CA ARG A 3 11.58 10.56 12.58
C ARG A 3 11.65 11.96 12.00
N LEU A 4 10.86 12.21 10.98
CA LEU A 4 10.75 13.53 10.36
C LEU A 4 9.36 13.73 9.75
N LYS A 5 9.12 14.91 9.18
CA LYS A 5 7.91 15.24 8.42
C LYS A 5 8.32 15.79 7.06
N ILE A 6 7.70 15.27 6.00
CA ILE A 6 7.89 15.78 4.63
C ILE A 6 6.74 16.72 4.32
N LEU A 7 7.06 17.91 3.82
CA LEU A 7 6.06 18.88 3.40
C LEU A 7 5.61 18.58 1.96
N LYS A 8 4.31 18.38 1.76
CA LYS A 8 3.69 18.27 0.43
C LYS A 8 3.48 19.64 -0.21
N GLU A 9 3.29 19.65 -1.53
CA GLU A 9 3.00 20.88 -2.28
C GLU A 9 1.68 21.55 -1.86
N ASN A 10 0.70 20.78 -1.39
CA ASN A 10 -0.57 21.26 -0.87
C ASN A 10 -0.50 21.81 0.58
N GLY A 11 0.68 21.79 1.20
CA GLY A 11 0.92 22.31 2.54
C GLY A 11 0.72 21.31 3.67
N HIS A 12 0.22 20.09 3.41
CA HIS A 12 0.11 19.03 4.40
C HIS A 12 1.47 18.40 4.72
N LEU A 13 1.62 17.89 5.93
CA LEU A 13 2.81 17.19 6.40
C LEU A 13 2.61 15.68 6.37
N ILE A 14 3.62 14.96 5.89
CA ILE A 14 3.67 13.50 5.89
C ILE A 14 4.59 13.06 7.03
N PRO A 15 4.08 12.45 8.11
CA PRO A 15 4.90 11.85 9.14
C PRO A 15 5.65 10.63 8.62
N VAL A 16 6.96 10.58 8.88
CA VAL A 16 7.88 9.55 8.36
C VAL A 16 8.74 8.96 9.46
N ILE A 17 8.96 7.66 9.38
CA ILE A 17 10.02 6.93 10.11
C ILE A 17 10.97 6.34 9.06
N LEU A 18 12.27 6.48 9.28
CA LEU A 18 13.25 5.91 8.37
C LEU A 18 14.50 5.39 9.08
N GLU A 19 15.10 4.39 8.45
CA GLU A 19 16.42 3.87 8.77
C GLU A 19 17.12 3.57 7.45
N VAL A 20 18.12 4.38 7.09
CA VAL A 20 18.86 4.23 5.83
C VAL A 20 20.35 4.25 6.18
N PRO A 21 21.00 3.08 6.30
CA PRO A 21 22.44 2.98 6.46
C PRO A 21 23.18 3.66 5.30
N GLU A 22 24.35 4.22 5.59
CA GLU A 22 25.18 4.88 4.57
C GLU A 22 25.56 3.91 3.46
N GLU A 23 25.90 2.68 3.84
CA GLU A 23 26.30 1.59 2.97
C GLU A 23 25.15 0.89 2.22
N ALA A 24 23.90 1.23 2.50
CA ALA A 24 22.75 0.64 1.79
C ALA A 24 22.77 1.01 0.30
N ASP A 25 22.54 0.03 -0.58
CA ASP A 25 22.49 0.25 -2.03
C ASP A 25 21.11 0.71 -2.52
N SER A 26 20.08 0.48 -1.72
CA SER A 26 18.68 0.75 -2.07
C SER A 26 17.86 1.22 -0.89
N VAL A 27 16.66 1.75 -1.17
CA VAL A 27 15.69 2.19 -0.16
C VAL A 27 14.32 1.59 -0.47
N VAL A 28 13.77 0.86 0.49
CA VAL A 28 12.40 0.32 0.44
C VAL A 28 11.43 1.35 1.01
N ILE A 29 10.53 1.86 0.20
CA ILE A 29 9.39 2.68 0.63
C ILE A 29 8.23 1.74 0.94
N MET A 30 7.78 1.71 2.21
CA MET A 30 6.64 0.92 2.60
C MET A 30 5.35 1.73 2.56
N VAL A 31 4.36 1.21 1.83
CA VAL A 31 3.00 1.78 1.72
C VAL A 31 2.04 0.89 2.51
N HIS A 32 1.59 1.37 3.67
CA HIS A 32 0.73 0.61 4.57
C HIS A 32 -0.72 0.45 4.06
N GLY A 33 -1.46 -0.51 4.61
CA GLY A 33 -2.85 -0.78 4.26
C GLY A 33 -3.85 0.17 4.93
N PHE A 34 -5.13 0.01 4.56
CA PHE A 34 -6.26 0.72 5.17
C PHE A 34 -6.34 0.45 6.67
N THR A 35 -6.71 1.46 7.46
CA THR A 35 -6.76 1.47 8.95
C THR A 35 -5.41 1.32 9.66
N SER A 36 -4.31 1.28 8.93
CA SER A 36 -2.96 1.07 9.43
C SER A 36 -2.18 2.39 9.61
N SER A 37 -0.87 2.31 9.80
CA SER A 37 0.04 3.44 9.89
C SER A 37 1.48 2.99 9.66
N LYS A 38 2.43 3.93 9.63
CA LYS A 38 3.87 3.66 9.62
C LYS A 38 4.36 2.87 10.84
N GLU A 39 3.59 2.87 11.94
CA GLU A 39 3.89 2.13 13.17
C GLU A 39 3.40 0.67 13.14
N CYS A 40 2.83 0.18 12.03
CA CYS A 40 2.27 -1.16 11.96
C CYS A 40 3.33 -2.27 12.17
N PRO A 41 2.92 -3.47 12.63
CA PRO A 41 3.85 -4.57 12.89
C PRO A 41 4.74 -4.92 11.68
N THR A 42 4.19 -4.91 10.47
CA THR A 42 4.95 -5.15 9.25
C THR A 42 6.02 -4.07 9.04
N GLY A 43 5.69 -2.78 9.23
CA GLY A 43 6.66 -1.69 9.16
C GLY A 43 7.76 -1.83 10.19
N GLN A 44 7.40 -2.18 11.44
CA GLN A 44 8.37 -2.42 12.50
C GLN A 44 9.28 -3.64 12.25
N LEU A 45 8.80 -4.63 11.51
CA LEU A 45 9.62 -5.75 11.07
C LEU A 45 10.59 -5.31 9.95
N LEU A 46 10.10 -4.63 8.93
CA LEU A 46 10.93 -4.20 7.80
C LEU A 46 12.05 -3.25 8.24
N ILE A 47 11.75 -2.30 9.16
CA ILE A 47 12.76 -1.33 9.62
C ILE A 47 13.91 -1.98 10.41
N ARG A 48 13.73 -3.22 10.89
CA ARG A 48 14.79 -4.03 11.49
C ARG A 48 15.51 -4.88 10.45
N ARG A 49 14.75 -5.58 9.59
CA ARG A 49 15.27 -6.62 8.69
C ARG A 49 15.96 -6.08 7.44
N MET A 50 15.43 -5.00 6.86
CA MET A 50 15.98 -4.45 5.61
C MET A 50 17.40 -3.87 5.80
N PRO A 51 17.69 -3.08 6.87
CA PRO A 51 19.06 -2.60 7.12
C PRO A 51 20.10 -3.73 7.29
N GLU A 52 19.72 -4.83 7.95
CA GLU A 52 20.56 -6.02 8.08
C GLU A 52 20.86 -6.68 6.74
N ALA A 53 19.98 -6.48 5.75
CA ALA A 53 20.14 -7.00 4.39
C ALA A 53 20.81 -6.02 3.40
N GLY A 54 21.27 -4.84 3.88
CA GLY A 54 21.93 -3.81 3.07
C GLY A 54 20.95 -2.82 2.39
N MET A 55 19.71 -2.76 2.82
CA MET A 55 18.68 -1.87 2.27
C MET A 55 18.20 -0.86 3.31
N GLY A 56 17.99 0.40 2.91
CA GLY A 56 17.30 1.37 3.74
C GLY A 56 15.78 1.14 3.74
N VAL A 57 15.08 1.72 4.71
CA VAL A 57 13.60 1.68 4.79
C VAL A 57 13.04 3.05 5.10
N VAL A 58 11.96 3.39 4.43
CA VAL A 58 11.14 4.58 4.69
C VAL A 58 9.70 4.16 4.88
N LEU A 59 9.13 4.46 6.05
CA LEU A 59 7.73 4.22 6.43
C LEU A 59 7.05 5.58 6.55
N TYR A 60 5.85 5.74 6.03
CA TYR A 60 5.11 7.00 6.13
C TYR A 60 3.62 6.77 6.41
N ASP A 61 2.96 7.78 6.97
CA ASP A 61 1.51 7.75 7.13
C ASP A 61 0.83 8.30 5.88
N GLN A 62 -0.14 7.53 5.35
CA GLN A 62 -0.98 7.96 4.24
C GLN A 62 -2.03 8.99 4.71
N PRO A 63 -2.57 9.85 3.81
CA PRO A 63 -3.69 10.74 4.10
C PRO A 63 -4.83 10.02 4.82
N GLY A 64 -5.40 10.67 5.83
CA GLY A 64 -6.47 10.12 6.66
C GLY A 64 -6.03 9.09 7.71
N HIS A 65 -4.74 8.74 7.80
CA HIS A 65 -4.22 7.69 8.68
C HIS A 65 -3.11 8.18 9.62
N GLY A 66 -2.77 7.36 10.61
CA GLY A 66 -1.59 7.55 11.46
C GLY A 66 -1.66 8.78 12.37
N GLU A 67 -0.67 9.67 12.29
CA GLU A 67 -0.59 10.90 13.09
C GLU A 67 -1.58 11.98 12.62
N GLU A 68 -1.85 12.98 13.47
CA GLU A 68 -2.89 13.99 13.19
C GLU A 68 -2.63 14.78 11.91
N GLU A 69 -1.38 15.11 11.62
CA GLU A 69 -1.02 15.84 10.40
C GLU A 69 -1.39 15.09 9.12
N ALA A 70 -1.24 13.78 9.10
CA ALA A 70 -1.67 12.96 7.98
C ALA A 70 -3.20 12.77 7.95
N LYS A 71 -3.88 12.80 9.11
CA LYS A 71 -5.34 12.72 9.18
C LYS A 71 -6.04 13.97 8.68
N GLU A 72 -5.39 15.14 8.79
CA GLU A 72 -5.91 16.40 8.25
C GLU A 72 -5.83 16.45 6.72
N ASP A 73 -4.94 15.69 6.09
CA ASP A 73 -4.87 15.56 4.63
C ASP A 73 -6.05 14.70 4.14
N PRO A 74 -6.89 15.19 3.22
CA PRO A 74 -8.06 14.45 2.76
C PRO A 74 -7.71 13.07 2.20
N PHE A 75 -8.41 12.04 2.67
CA PHE A 75 -8.24 10.67 2.18
C PHE A 75 -8.87 10.53 0.79
N ARG A 76 -8.09 10.78 -0.26
CA ARG A 76 -8.42 10.72 -1.68
C ARG A 76 -7.31 10.01 -2.43
N ILE A 77 -7.61 9.34 -3.54
CA ILE A 77 -6.60 8.59 -4.34
C ILE A 77 -5.46 9.51 -4.77
N GLU A 78 -5.77 10.68 -5.36
CA GLU A 78 -4.75 11.62 -5.80
C GLU A 78 -3.86 12.10 -4.65
N ASN A 79 -4.45 12.46 -3.50
CA ASN A 79 -3.67 12.87 -2.33
C ASN A 79 -2.75 11.77 -1.80
N CYS A 80 -3.20 10.51 -1.85
CA CYS A 80 -2.37 9.37 -1.46
C CYS A 80 -1.22 9.15 -2.46
N MET A 81 -1.47 9.27 -3.76
CA MET A 81 -0.41 9.21 -4.78
C MET A 81 0.57 10.38 -4.65
N ASP A 82 0.08 11.59 -4.37
CA ASP A 82 0.93 12.77 -4.13
C ASP A 82 1.81 12.59 -2.88
N SER A 83 1.30 11.90 -1.85
CA SER A 83 2.11 11.56 -0.67
C SER A 83 3.21 10.57 -1.01
N LEU A 84 2.92 9.51 -1.78
CA LEU A 84 3.93 8.56 -2.25
C LEU A 84 4.98 9.26 -3.12
N ALA A 85 4.54 10.12 -4.05
CA ALA A 85 5.44 10.90 -4.91
C ALA A 85 6.35 11.83 -4.10
N ALA A 86 5.83 12.48 -3.05
CA ALA A 86 6.61 13.35 -2.18
C ALA A 86 7.65 12.57 -1.37
N VAL A 87 7.30 11.38 -0.87
CA VAL A 87 8.23 10.49 -0.16
C VAL A 87 9.31 9.98 -1.12
N GLU A 88 8.94 9.53 -2.31
CA GLU A 88 9.88 9.10 -3.34
C GLU A 88 10.85 10.22 -3.72
N LYS A 89 10.33 11.42 -4.00
CA LYS A 89 11.14 12.60 -4.31
C LYS A 89 12.12 12.94 -3.17
N TYR A 90 11.67 12.82 -1.92
CA TYR A 90 12.57 13.00 -0.77
C TYR A 90 13.71 11.98 -0.78
N VAL A 91 13.42 10.70 -1.03
CA VAL A 91 14.44 9.64 -1.12
C VAL A 91 15.42 9.91 -2.25
N GLN A 92 14.93 10.24 -3.46
CA GLN A 92 15.77 10.57 -4.61
C GLN A 92 16.70 11.77 -4.36
N LEU A 93 16.20 12.80 -3.69
CA LEU A 93 17.00 14.00 -3.39
C LEU A 93 18.04 13.73 -2.29
N LYS A 94 17.70 12.88 -1.32
CA LYS A 94 18.56 12.59 -0.18
C LYS A 94 19.63 11.55 -0.49
N TRP A 95 19.31 10.57 -1.33
CA TRP A 95 20.17 9.45 -1.73
C TRP A 95 20.03 9.17 -3.24
N PRO A 96 20.53 10.07 -4.10
CA PRO A 96 20.31 9.99 -5.55
C PRO A 96 20.94 8.75 -6.21
N GLU A 97 21.90 8.11 -5.55
CA GLU A 97 22.60 6.91 -6.01
C GLU A 97 21.90 5.60 -5.61
N LYS A 98 20.90 5.64 -4.71
CA LYS A 98 20.26 4.43 -4.20
C LYS A 98 19.03 4.08 -5.04
N GLU A 99 18.86 2.80 -5.36
CA GLU A 99 17.66 2.29 -6.01
C GLU A 99 16.44 2.40 -5.08
N ILE A 100 15.24 2.55 -5.65
CA ILE A 100 13.99 2.64 -4.90
C ILE A 100 13.15 1.39 -5.16
N PHE A 101 12.69 0.76 -4.08
CA PHE A 101 11.77 -0.37 -4.09
C PHE A 101 10.51 -0.02 -3.30
N TYR A 102 9.39 -0.67 -3.65
CA TYR A 102 8.14 -0.53 -2.91
C TYR A 102 7.75 -1.85 -2.26
N PHE A 103 7.47 -1.80 -0.96
CA PHE A 103 6.77 -2.85 -0.25
C PHE A 103 5.38 -2.32 0.10
N ALA A 104 4.34 -2.84 -0.54
CA ALA A 104 3.00 -2.29 -0.42
C ALA A 104 2.01 -3.33 0.11
N SER A 105 1.19 -2.95 1.10
CA SER A 105 0.29 -3.87 1.80
C SER A 105 -1.17 -3.51 1.59
N SER A 106 -2.00 -4.50 1.20
CA SER A 106 -3.46 -4.36 1.10
C SER A 106 -3.89 -3.16 0.23
N TYR A 107 -4.61 -2.18 0.79
CA TYR A 107 -4.92 -0.91 0.12
C TYR A 107 -3.67 -0.19 -0.41
N GLY A 108 -2.56 -0.25 0.34
CA GLY A 108 -1.30 0.32 -0.12
C GLY A 108 -0.79 -0.32 -1.41
N ALA A 109 -1.04 -1.63 -1.62
CA ALA A 109 -0.67 -2.31 -2.86
C ALA A 109 -1.53 -1.84 -4.05
N TYR A 110 -2.84 -1.66 -3.84
CA TYR A 110 -3.72 -1.04 -4.83
C TYR A 110 -3.23 0.36 -5.21
N LEU A 111 -2.99 1.22 -4.21
CA LEU A 111 -2.51 2.58 -4.42
C LEU A 111 -1.17 2.63 -5.16
N THR A 112 -0.21 1.77 -4.77
CA THR A 112 1.10 1.73 -5.42
C THR A 112 0.98 1.20 -6.84
N GLY A 113 0.12 0.21 -7.09
CA GLY A 113 -0.19 -0.25 -8.44
C GLY A 113 -0.72 0.88 -9.33
N LEU A 114 -1.70 1.66 -8.86
CA LEU A 114 -2.19 2.85 -9.57
C LEU A 114 -1.10 3.90 -9.79
N TYR A 115 -0.24 4.10 -8.79
CA TYR A 115 0.87 5.04 -8.88
C TYR A 115 1.83 4.67 -10.02
N LEU A 116 2.18 3.39 -10.15
CA LEU A 116 3.03 2.91 -11.24
C LEU A 116 2.38 3.14 -12.62
N GLU A 117 1.06 2.93 -12.73
CA GLU A 117 0.32 3.12 -14.01
C GLU A 117 0.19 4.60 -14.40
N ARG A 118 -0.01 5.49 -13.45
CA ARG A 118 -0.50 6.84 -13.68
C ARG A 118 0.53 7.93 -13.48
N ARG A 119 1.67 7.63 -12.85
CA ARG A 119 2.69 8.62 -12.48
C ARG A 119 4.08 8.19 -12.93
N LYS A 120 4.92 9.18 -13.28
CA LYS A 120 6.36 8.93 -13.40
C LYS A 120 6.92 8.60 -12.03
N HIS A 121 7.71 7.54 -11.94
CA HIS A 121 8.29 7.04 -10.71
C HIS A 121 9.71 6.52 -10.95
N ALA A 122 10.47 6.34 -9.87
CA ALA A 122 11.82 5.79 -9.89
C ALA A 122 11.91 4.36 -9.34
N GLY A 123 10.82 3.83 -8.79
CA GLY A 123 10.83 2.50 -8.20
C GLY A 123 11.00 1.40 -9.24
N THR A 124 11.94 0.49 -9.00
CA THR A 124 12.29 -0.62 -9.90
C THR A 124 11.66 -1.96 -9.49
N HIS A 125 11.17 -2.06 -8.26
CA HIS A 125 10.52 -3.28 -7.73
C HIS A 125 9.30 -2.93 -6.89
N LEU A 126 8.24 -3.72 -7.01
CA LEU A 126 7.04 -3.66 -6.17
C LEU A 126 6.70 -5.05 -5.64
N LEU A 127 6.75 -5.24 -4.31
CA LEU A 127 6.16 -6.40 -3.67
C LEU A 127 4.77 -6.05 -3.10
N MET A 128 3.72 -6.67 -3.65
CA MET A 128 2.34 -6.54 -3.19
C MET A 128 2.03 -7.60 -2.12
N ARG A 129 1.83 -7.19 -0.88
CA ARG A 129 1.44 -8.07 0.22
C ARG A 129 -0.06 -8.01 0.46
N SER A 130 -0.77 -9.13 0.30
CA SER A 130 -2.22 -9.23 0.45
C SER A 130 -2.97 -8.11 -0.31
N GLY A 131 -2.54 -7.85 -1.55
CA GLY A 131 -2.93 -6.67 -2.34
C GLY A 131 -4.43 -6.57 -2.58
N ALA A 132 -5.02 -5.39 -2.31
CA ALA A 132 -6.44 -5.08 -2.49
C ALA A 132 -6.76 -4.77 -3.97
N VAL A 133 -6.43 -5.69 -4.87
CA VAL A 133 -6.51 -5.50 -6.34
C VAL A 133 -7.94 -5.28 -6.87
N ILE A 134 -8.96 -5.61 -6.09
CA ILE A 134 -10.39 -5.52 -6.47
C ILE A 134 -11.10 -4.31 -5.86
N MET A 135 -10.40 -3.18 -5.65
CA MET A 135 -11.11 -1.95 -5.28
C MET A 135 -12.02 -1.49 -6.43
N PRO A 136 -13.19 -0.88 -6.16
CA PRO A 136 -13.71 -0.44 -4.85
C PRO A 136 -14.50 -1.51 -4.06
N TRP A 137 -14.62 -2.71 -4.59
CA TRP A 137 -15.54 -3.74 -4.06
C TRP A 137 -15.30 -4.09 -2.58
N LEU A 138 -14.07 -3.95 -2.10
CA LEU A 138 -13.75 -4.17 -0.67
C LEU A 138 -14.44 -3.16 0.28
N PHE A 139 -14.85 -2.01 -0.22
CA PHE A 139 -15.58 -0.98 0.55
C PHE A 139 -17.08 -0.94 0.27
N LEU A 140 -17.49 -1.39 -0.90
CA LEU A 140 -18.90 -1.30 -1.35
C LEU A 140 -19.63 -2.65 -1.30
N GLY A 141 -18.94 -3.74 -1.01
CA GLY A 141 -19.46 -5.10 -1.02
C GLY A 141 -18.73 -6.00 -2.02
N ALA A 142 -19.06 -7.30 -2.08
CA ALA A 142 -18.42 -8.23 -2.99
C ALA A 142 -18.68 -7.87 -4.47
N PRO A 143 -17.77 -8.18 -5.41
CA PRO A 143 -18.00 -7.99 -6.84
C PRO A 143 -19.31 -8.63 -7.29
N GLY A 144 -20.18 -7.84 -7.91
CA GLY A 144 -21.50 -8.30 -8.39
C GLY A 144 -22.61 -8.34 -7.34
N SER A 145 -22.34 -7.92 -6.10
CA SER A 145 -23.40 -7.67 -5.10
C SER A 145 -23.94 -6.24 -5.21
N GLU A 146 -25.21 -6.07 -4.81
CA GLU A 146 -25.74 -4.72 -4.60
C GLU A 146 -25.02 -4.08 -3.41
N PRO A 147 -24.60 -2.79 -3.53
CA PRO A 147 -24.06 -2.05 -2.42
C PRO A 147 -25.05 -1.97 -1.25
N ASP A 148 -24.54 -1.94 -0.02
CA ASP A 148 -25.34 -1.78 1.18
C ASP A 148 -26.13 -0.45 1.11
N SER A 149 -27.47 -0.54 1.03
CA SER A 149 -28.36 0.62 0.88
C SER A 149 -28.29 1.56 2.09
N GLU A 150 -28.13 1.03 3.31
CA GLU A 150 -28.02 1.84 4.52
C GLU A 150 -26.68 2.61 4.51
N ALA A 151 -25.60 1.96 4.14
CA ALA A 151 -24.30 2.60 3.99
C ALA A 151 -24.31 3.70 2.92
N LEU A 152 -25.01 3.48 1.79
CA LEU A 152 -25.17 4.50 0.74
C LEU A 152 -25.99 5.69 1.21
N GLU A 153 -27.09 5.46 1.95
CA GLU A 153 -27.88 6.54 2.56
C GLU A 153 -27.06 7.35 3.55
N GLU A 154 -26.31 6.67 4.43
CA GLU A 154 -25.41 7.32 5.37
C GLU A 154 -24.34 8.16 4.65
N LEU A 155 -23.70 7.59 3.63
CA LEU A 155 -22.70 8.27 2.81
C LEU A 155 -23.27 9.53 2.16
N ASN A 156 -24.45 9.46 1.58
CA ASN A 156 -25.12 10.59 0.95
C ASN A 156 -25.53 11.68 1.97
N LYS A 157 -25.97 11.29 3.15
CA LYS A 157 -26.40 12.20 4.21
C LYS A 157 -25.23 12.89 4.92
N LYS A 158 -24.19 12.15 5.25
CA LYS A 158 -23.03 12.63 6.05
C LYS A 158 -21.85 13.10 5.19
N GLY A 159 -21.77 12.65 3.93
CA GLY A 159 -20.61 12.89 3.06
C GLY A 159 -19.39 12.01 3.37
N TYR A 160 -19.50 11.06 4.29
CA TYR A 160 -18.46 10.09 4.63
C TYR A 160 -19.04 8.85 5.32
N LEU A 161 -18.24 7.77 5.33
CA LEU A 161 -18.44 6.60 6.19
C LEU A 161 -17.27 6.45 7.16
N MET A 162 -17.56 5.89 8.35
CA MET A 162 -16.53 5.41 9.27
C MET A 162 -16.31 3.93 9.00
N LEU A 163 -15.20 3.57 8.38
CA LEU A 163 -14.87 2.20 8.02
C LEU A 163 -13.67 1.69 8.81
N GLY A 164 -13.66 0.39 9.10
CA GLY A 164 -12.55 -0.27 9.78
C GLY A 164 -12.65 -1.79 9.63
N LEU A 165 -11.51 -2.46 9.70
CA LEU A 165 -11.46 -3.91 9.81
C LEU A 165 -11.69 -4.30 11.28
N THR A 166 -12.20 -5.51 11.52
CA THR A 166 -12.45 -6.02 12.88
C THR A 166 -11.20 -5.89 13.76
N GLY A 167 -11.33 -5.23 14.90
CA GLY A 167 -10.23 -5.01 15.84
C GLY A 167 -9.26 -3.89 15.46
N THR A 168 -9.52 -3.14 14.37
CA THR A 168 -8.70 -2.01 13.97
C THR A 168 -9.36 -0.66 14.27
N ARG A 169 -8.57 0.41 14.15
CA ARG A 169 -9.07 1.79 14.23
C ARG A 169 -9.98 2.08 13.03
N GLN A 170 -11.07 2.81 13.25
CA GLN A 170 -11.91 3.32 12.17
C GLN A 170 -11.25 4.51 11.49
N VAL A 171 -11.41 4.58 10.17
CA VAL A 171 -10.95 5.68 9.30
C VAL A 171 -12.17 6.35 8.70
N LYS A 172 -12.13 7.68 8.67
CA LYS A 172 -13.14 8.49 7.99
C LYS A 172 -12.89 8.44 6.47
N VAL A 173 -13.75 7.73 5.75
CA VAL A 173 -13.68 7.62 4.28
C VAL A 173 -14.68 8.61 3.66
N PRO A 174 -14.20 9.70 3.05
CA PRO A 174 -15.08 10.70 2.45
C PRO A 174 -15.77 10.16 1.19
N LYS A 175 -16.95 10.70 0.87
CA LYS A 175 -17.69 10.34 -0.35
C LYS A 175 -16.83 10.45 -1.61
N GLY A 176 -15.99 11.49 -1.68
CA GLY A 176 -15.07 11.66 -2.79
C GLY A 176 -14.10 10.49 -3.00
N MET A 177 -13.71 9.76 -1.93
CA MET A 177 -12.86 8.57 -2.09
C MET A 177 -13.59 7.44 -2.85
N PHE A 178 -14.89 7.24 -2.58
CA PHE A 178 -15.70 6.28 -3.33
C PHE A 178 -15.87 6.72 -4.79
N GLU A 179 -16.10 8.03 -5.00
CA GLU A 179 -16.17 8.62 -6.35
C GLU A 179 -14.86 8.42 -7.12
N ASP A 180 -13.71 8.65 -6.49
CA ASP A 180 -12.38 8.39 -7.09
C ASP A 180 -12.21 6.92 -7.49
N MET A 181 -12.57 5.99 -6.61
CA MET A 181 -12.42 4.54 -6.86
C MET A 181 -13.29 4.04 -8.02
N MET A 182 -14.37 4.75 -8.34
CA MET A 182 -15.27 4.41 -9.46
C MET A 182 -14.81 4.98 -10.80
N LEU A 183 -13.77 5.80 -10.83
CA LEU A 183 -13.22 6.31 -12.09
C LEU A 183 -12.51 5.17 -12.84
N PRO A 184 -12.69 5.05 -14.17
CA PRO A 184 -12.08 3.98 -14.96
C PRO A 184 -10.56 3.89 -14.80
N GLU A 185 -9.87 5.02 -14.72
CA GLU A 185 -8.42 5.07 -14.52
C GLU A 185 -7.95 4.56 -13.16
N ASN A 186 -8.86 4.33 -12.23
CA ASN A 186 -8.61 3.77 -10.89
C ASN A 186 -9.01 2.29 -10.76
N ASP A 187 -9.42 1.66 -11.87
CA ASP A 187 -9.63 0.21 -11.92
C ASP A 187 -8.30 -0.54 -12.13
N LEU A 188 -7.59 -0.78 -11.03
CA LEU A 188 -6.34 -1.53 -11.09
C LEU A 188 -6.53 -2.94 -11.64
N TYR A 189 -7.64 -3.61 -11.27
CA TYR A 189 -7.91 -4.98 -11.71
C TYR A 189 -8.13 -5.08 -13.22
N GLY A 190 -8.73 -4.05 -13.81
CA GLY A 190 -8.97 -3.97 -15.25
C GLY A 190 -7.74 -3.57 -16.06
N ASN A 191 -6.97 -2.60 -15.58
CA ASN A 191 -6.06 -1.79 -16.41
C ASN A 191 -4.58 -1.93 -16.04
N PHE A 192 -4.19 -2.75 -15.06
CA PHE A 192 -2.78 -2.92 -14.71
C PHE A 192 -1.99 -3.45 -15.92
N GLY A 193 -0.83 -2.85 -16.21
CA GLY A 193 0.00 -3.23 -17.35
C GLY A 193 -0.38 -2.56 -18.68
N GLU A 194 -1.34 -1.63 -18.70
CA GLU A 194 -1.67 -0.85 -19.90
C GLU A 194 -0.63 0.25 -20.17
N SER A 195 0.03 0.73 -19.12
CA SER A 195 1.16 1.65 -19.24
C SER A 195 2.50 0.89 -19.19
N ASP A 196 3.53 1.50 -19.76
CA ASP A 196 4.90 1.04 -19.54
C ASP A 196 5.31 1.42 -18.11
N HIS A 197 5.23 0.45 -17.16
CA HIS A 197 5.64 0.64 -15.76
C HIS A 197 7.13 1.00 -15.60
N GLY A 198 7.81 1.50 -16.63
CA GLY A 198 9.22 1.82 -16.55
C GLY A 198 10.13 0.62 -16.26
N ASN A 199 9.71 -0.60 -16.62
CA ASN A 199 10.36 -1.87 -16.30
C ASN A 199 10.33 -2.25 -14.81
N THR A 200 9.39 -1.75 -14.01
CA THR A 200 9.24 -2.16 -12.61
C THR A 200 8.89 -3.64 -12.52
N ARG A 201 9.71 -4.41 -11.82
CA ARG A 201 9.41 -5.80 -11.49
C ARG A 201 8.33 -5.85 -10.41
N VAL A 202 7.30 -6.67 -10.60
CA VAL A 202 6.21 -6.81 -9.64
C VAL A 202 6.07 -8.25 -9.21
N ALA A 203 5.91 -8.48 -7.90
CA ALA A 203 5.63 -9.78 -7.32
C ALA A 203 4.54 -9.66 -6.24
N MET A 204 3.88 -10.77 -5.94
CA MET A 204 2.80 -10.83 -4.97
C MET A 204 3.04 -11.89 -3.90
N VAL A 205 2.63 -11.57 -2.66
CA VAL A 205 2.50 -12.54 -1.56
C VAL A 205 1.11 -12.45 -0.97
N HIS A 206 0.47 -13.58 -0.69
CA HIS A 206 -0.93 -13.61 -0.27
C HIS A 206 -1.20 -14.76 0.71
N GLY A 207 -2.17 -14.59 1.60
CA GLY A 207 -2.65 -15.64 2.49
C GLY A 207 -3.72 -16.50 1.82
N GLU A 208 -3.62 -17.82 1.93
CA GLU A 208 -4.61 -18.74 1.36
C GLU A 208 -6.01 -18.52 1.92
N LYS A 209 -6.11 -18.23 3.23
CA LYS A 209 -7.37 -18.04 3.97
C LYS A 209 -7.73 -16.56 4.16
N ASP A 210 -7.21 -15.68 3.31
CA ASP A 210 -7.54 -14.27 3.36
C ASP A 210 -9.05 -14.05 3.11
N GLN A 211 -9.75 -13.57 4.15
CA GLN A 211 -11.18 -13.26 4.11
C GLN A 211 -11.46 -11.79 3.79
N VAL A 212 -10.45 -10.93 3.82
CA VAL A 212 -10.56 -9.51 3.48
C VAL A 212 -10.41 -9.34 1.97
N VAL A 213 -9.32 -9.89 1.41
CA VAL A 213 -9.09 -9.94 -0.03
C VAL A 213 -8.99 -11.42 -0.43
N PRO A 214 -10.07 -12.05 -0.88
CA PRO A 214 -10.05 -13.48 -1.18
C PRO A 214 -8.95 -13.83 -2.19
N VAL A 215 -8.13 -14.83 -1.86
CA VAL A 215 -6.93 -15.22 -2.62
C VAL A 215 -7.19 -15.52 -4.10
N LYS A 216 -8.43 -15.90 -4.45
CA LYS A 216 -8.84 -16.12 -5.85
C LYS A 216 -8.59 -14.91 -6.73
N PHE A 217 -8.92 -13.71 -6.24
CA PHE A 217 -8.72 -12.46 -7.00
C PHE A 217 -7.24 -12.11 -7.16
N ALA A 218 -6.42 -12.39 -6.14
CA ALA A 218 -4.97 -12.22 -6.26
C ALA A 218 -4.36 -13.19 -7.28
N ARG A 219 -4.83 -14.45 -7.33
CA ARG A 219 -4.40 -15.45 -8.32
C ARG A 219 -4.84 -15.07 -9.74
N GLU A 220 -6.10 -14.68 -9.92
CA GLU A 220 -6.63 -14.22 -11.21
C GLU A 220 -5.90 -12.98 -11.72
N PHE A 221 -5.60 -12.02 -10.83
CA PHE A 221 -4.81 -10.84 -11.16
C PHE A 221 -3.38 -11.22 -11.57
N ALA A 222 -2.73 -12.07 -10.78
CA ALA A 222 -1.38 -12.55 -11.08
C ALA A 222 -1.30 -13.29 -12.41
N GLU A 223 -2.27 -14.17 -12.70
CA GLU A 223 -2.37 -14.89 -13.96
C GLU A 223 -2.59 -13.96 -15.15
N LYS A 224 -3.55 -13.01 -15.01
CA LYS A 224 -3.87 -12.02 -16.06
C LYS A 224 -2.67 -11.20 -16.49
N TYR A 225 -1.82 -10.83 -15.53
CA TYR A 225 -0.70 -9.93 -15.78
C TYR A 225 0.68 -10.61 -15.74
N GLY A 226 0.70 -11.96 -15.68
CA GLY A 226 1.95 -12.73 -15.69
C GLY A 226 2.85 -12.49 -14.48
N LEU A 227 2.28 -12.17 -13.30
CA LEU A 227 3.03 -11.81 -12.10
C LEU A 227 3.35 -13.06 -11.26
N PRO A 228 4.56 -13.18 -10.70
CA PRO A 228 4.84 -14.23 -9.71
C PRO A 228 4.03 -13.96 -8.43
N ILE A 229 3.38 -15.02 -7.92
CA ILE A 229 2.63 -14.98 -6.67
C ILE A 229 3.05 -16.14 -5.76
N THR A 230 3.39 -15.82 -4.51
CA THR A 230 3.60 -16.81 -3.43
C THR A 230 2.39 -16.78 -2.51
N VAL A 231 1.73 -17.94 -2.36
CA VAL A 231 0.59 -18.10 -1.46
C VAL A 231 1.02 -18.86 -0.22
N PHE A 232 0.83 -18.24 0.95
CA PHE A 232 1.13 -18.85 2.25
C PHE A 232 -0.07 -19.66 2.73
N GLU A 233 0.10 -20.97 2.81
CA GLU A 233 -0.92 -21.93 3.25
C GLU A 233 -1.36 -21.62 4.68
N GLY A 234 -2.67 -21.72 4.93
CA GLY A 234 -3.27 -21.50 6.23
C GLY A 234 -3.29 -20.06 6.74
N GLN A 235 -2.68 -19.10 6.03
CA GLN A 235 -2.57 -17.70 6.45
C GLN A 235 -3.75 -16.85 5.97
N GLY A 236 -4.21 -15.93 6.82
CA GLY A 236 -5.20 -14.90 6.50
C GLY A 236 -4.56 -13.61 5.96
N HIS A 237 -5.32 -12.51 6.00
CA HIS A 237 -4.95 -11.22 5.44
C HIS A 237 -3.64 -10.64 6.01
N SER A 238 -3.44 -10.81 7.31
CA SER A 238 -2.27 -10.26 8.01
C SER A 238 -0.99 -11.07 7.84
N LEU A 239 -1.05 -12.28 7.23
CA LEU A 239 0.09 -13.19 7.11
C LEU A 239 0.83 -13.37 8.44
N SER A 240 0.08 -13.56 9.53
CA SER A 240 0.59 -13.62 10.91
C SER A 240 -0.14 -14.65 11.77
N ASP A 241 -0.95 -15.53 11.19
CA ASP A 241 -1.61 -16.63 11.92
C ASP A 241 -0.57 -17.64 12.41
N ASP A 242 0.46 -17.91 11.60
CA ASP A 242 1.71 -18.53 12.05
C ASP A 242 2.69 -17.41 12.45
N PRO A 243 3.17 -17.37 13.70
CA PRO A 243 4.10 -16.35 14.19
C PRO A 243 5.41 -16.23 13.38
N THR A 244 5.79 -17.27 12.64
CA THR A 244 6.99 -17.27 11.79
C THR A 244 6.73 -16.72 10.38
N CYS A 245 5.47 -16.59 9.98
CA CYS A 245 5.11 -16.16 8.63
C CYS A 245 5.56 -14.73 8.31
N PRO A 246 5.47 -13.73 9.22
CA PRO A 246 5.98 -12.38 8.95
C PRO A 246 7.46 -12.37 8.55
N ASP A 247 8.30 -13.17 9.22
CA ASP A 247 9.73 -13.28 8.89
C ASP A 247 9.94 -13.92 7.52
N LYS A 248 9.18 -14.98 7.18
CA LYS A 248 9.22 -15.61 5.84
C LYS A 248 8.83 -14.63 4.73
N VAL A 249 7.85 -13.75 4.99
CA VAL A 249 7.46 -12.67 4.05
C VAL A 249 8.59 -11.64 3.92
N ALA A 250 9.27 -11.30 5.02
CA ALA A 250 10.40 -10.39 4.98
C ALA A 250 11.60 -11.01 4.22
N ASP A 251 11.89 -12.29 4.43
CA ASP A 251 12.93 -13.02 3.68
C ASP A 251 12.64 -13.02 2.17
N LEU A 252 11.39 -13.33 1.79
CA LEU A 252 10.97 -13.29 0.39
C LEU A 252 11.10 -11.88 -0.21
N ALA A 253 10.75 -10.84 0.57
CA ALA A 253 10.91 -9.46 0.13
C ALA A 253 12.39 -9.10 -0.10
N ILE A 254 13.26 -9.51 0.82
CA ILE A 254 14.71 -9.30 0.71
C ILE A 254 15.27 -10.00 -0.54
N ASP A 255 14.87 -11.24 -0.79
CA ASP A 255 15.32 -12.00 -1.95
C ASP A 255 14.79 -11.41 -3.27
N PHE A 256 13.57 -10.88 -3.28
CA PHE A 256 12.97 -10.25 -4.44
C PHE A 256 13.61 -8.90 -4.79
N PHE A 257 14.07 -8.15 -3.79
CA PHE A 257 14.67 -6.83 -3.96
C PHE A 257 16.18 -6.88 -4.30
N LYS A 258 16.81 -8.03 -4.19
CA LYS A 258 18.19 -8.29 -4.64
C LYS A 258 18.23 -8.76 -6.09
#